data_f775ae02ee14b8c0d179b4f803dc083f
#
_entry.id   f775ae02ee14b8c0d179b4f803dc083f
#
_cell.length_a   1.000
_cell.length_b   1.000
_cell.length_c   1.000
_cell.angle_alpha   90.00
_cell.angle_beta   90.00
_cell.angle_gamma   90.00
#
_symmetry.space_group_name_H-M   'P 1'
#
loop_
_entity.id
_entity.type
_entity.pdbx_description
1 polymer ?
#
loop_
_entity_poly.entity_id
_entity_poly.type
_entity_poly.pdbx_seq_one_letter_code
_entity_poly.pdbx_strand_id
1 'polypeptide(L)'
;MSHQLTFADSEFNGKRRKTRKELFLARMDVLLPWTMMLAVIEPVYPKAGNGRRPYPLDTMHRIHCMQQWYNLGDGAMEDALYEIASMRLFAKLSLDQAIPDRTTIMNFRHLLEQHQLARQLFDAVNLWLSDAGIMMKQGTLVDATIIEAPNSTKNKRGERDGEMHQTKKGNQWYFGMKAHIGVDAKSDLTHSLETTAANEHDLNQVGNLLHGKEEFVFADAGYQGAENREELSDVEAEWVIAMRPGKLKELKKQRKNKAMITVERLKSSIHAKVEHPFRIIKRQFGFVKARFKGLRKNDNQLAMLFTLANLFRVDQMIRAWDSCAQKSR
;
A
#
# COMPACT_ATOMS: atom_id res chain seq x y z
N MET A 1 -5.45 -15.90 25.48
CA MET A 1 -4.72 -15.73 26.77
C MET A 1 -4.67 -14.23 27.05
N SER A 2 -5.16 -13.79 28.21
CA SER A 2 -5.12 -12.38 28.62
C SER A 2 -3.65 -11.98 28.84
N HIS A 3 -3.23 -10.89 28.21
CA HIS A 3 -1.89 -10.31 28.37
C HIS A 3 -1.80 -9.74 29.81
N GLN A 4 -1.00 -10.36 30.66
CA GLN A 4 -0.78 -9.85 31.99
C GLN A 4 0.18 -8.66 31.93
N LEU A 5 -0.26 -7.49 32.37
CA LEU A 5 0.57 -6.29 32.44
C LEU A 5 1.65 -6.45 33.52
N THR A 6 2.90 -6.13 33.19
CA THR A 6 3.99 -6.06 34.16
C THR A 6 4.04 -4.69 34.84
N PHE A 7 4.83 -4.56 35.93
CA PHE A 7 5.06 -3.25 36.57
C PHE A 7 5.65 -2.24 35.59
N ALA A 8 6.60 -2.66 34.72
CA ALA A 8 7.20 -1.80 33.70
C ALA A 8 6.18 -1.34 32.66
N ASP A 9 5.23 -2.19 32.27
CA ASP A 9 4.12 -1.82 31.36
C ASP A 9 3.20 -0.79 32.02
N SER A 10 2.95 -0.93 33.33
CA SER A 10 2.13 0.00 34.12
C SER A 10 2.79 1.38 34.22
N GLU A 11 4.08 1.45 34.51
CA GLU A 11 4.83 2.71 34.54
C GLU A 11 4.84 3.40 33.19
N PHE A 12 5.05 2.64 32.09
CA PHE A 12 4.99 3.19 30.75
C PHE A 12 3.63 3.79 30.42
N ASN A 13 2.54 3.15 30.84
CA ASN A 13 1.17 3.64 30.59
C ASN A 13 0.80 4.84 31.47
N GLY A 14 1.40 4.99 32.67
CA GLY A 14 1.16 6.10 33.61
C GLY A 14 1.73 7.45 33.21
N LYS A 15 2.47 7.55 32.10
CA LYS A 15 3.12 8.80 31.67
C LYS A 15 2.11 9.89 31.27
N ARG A 16 2.49 11.16 31.56
CA ARG A 16 1.64 12.34 31.32
C ARG A 16 1.25 12.57 29.84
N ARG A 17 2.09 12.13 28.86
CA ARG A 17 1.88 12.39 27.42
C ARG A 17 2.14 11.14 26.59
N LYS A 18 1.20 10.84 25.69
CA LYS A 18 1.37 9.84 24.64
C LYS A 18 2.12 10.46 23.43
N THR A 19 3.08 9.72 22.87
CA THR A 19 3.79 10.13 21.67
C THR A 19 2.91 9.99 20.43
N ARG A 20 3.26 10.69 19.33
CA ARG A 20 2.55 10.53 18.04
C ARG A 20 2.54 9.09 17.56
N LYS A 21 3.64 8.36 17.78
CA LYS A 21 3.79 6.94 17.43
C LYS A 21 2.80 6.08 18.21
N GLU A 22 2.69 6.28 19.52
CA GLU A 22 1.72 5.54 20.36
C GLU A 22 0.28 5.81 19.94
N LEU A 23 -0.06 7.07 19.68
CA LEU A 23 -1.40 7.44 19.22
C LEU A 23 -1.73 6.78 17.88
N PHE A 24 -0.76 6.71 16.96
CA PHE A 24 -0.93 6.04 15.69
C PHE A 24 -1.11 4.53 15.87
N LEU A 25 -0.23 3.87 16.61
CA LEU A 25 -0.30 2.43 16.86
C LEU A 25 -1.58 2.04 17.59
N ALA A 26 -2.03 2.83 18.57
CA ALA A 26 -3.29 2.58 19.27
C ALA A 26 -4.51 2.66 18.34
N ARG A 27 -4.54 3.62 17.38
CA ARG A 27 -5.63 3.67 16.39
C ARG A 27 -5.59 2.48 15.44
N MET A 28 -4.40 2.11 14.96
CA MET A 28 -4.24 0.94 14.10
C MET A 28 -4.62 -0.36 14.82
N ASP A 29 -4.35 -0.47 16.11
CA ASP A 29 -4.74 -1.62 16.91
C ASP A 29 -6.27 -1.82 16.97
N VAL A 30 -7.02 -0.73 17.03
CA VAL A 30 -8.50 -0.75 17.03
C VAL A 30 -9.07 -0.95 15.63
N LEU A 31 -8.44 -0.34 14.61
CA LEU A 31 -8.98 -0.30 13.23
C LEU A 31 -8.74 -1.59 12.46
N LEU A 32 -7.57 -2.22 12.61
CA LEU A 32 -7.21 -3.37 11.80
C LEU A 32 -8.08 -4.59 12.13
N PRO A 33 -8.61 -5.30 11.13
CA PRO A 33 -9.42 -6.51 11.32
C PRO A 33 -8.52 -7.73 11.61
N TRP A 34 -7.85 -7.72 12.76
CA TRP A 34 -6.82 -8.71 13.13
C TRP A 34 -7.28 -10.14 12.96
N THR A 35 -8.47 -10.48 13.44
CA THR A 35 -8.99 -11.86 13.37
C THR A 35 -9.03 -12.36 11.92
N MET A 36 -9.54 -11.56 11.01
CA MET A 36 -9.62 -11.91 9.58
C MET A 36 -8.22 -12.00 8.96
N MET A 37 -7.34 -11.03 9.23
CA MET A 37 -5.97 -11.03 8.70
C MET A 37 -5.17 -12.24 9.20
N LEU A 38 -5.31 -12.62 10.46
CA LEU A 38 -4.63 -13.78 11.04
C LEU A 38 -5.17 -15.09 10.45
N ALA A 39 -6.48 -15.19 10.19
CA ALA A 39 -7.08 -16.38 9.57
C ALA A 39 -6.52 -16.68 8.19
N VAL A 40 -6.06 -15.67 7.43
CA VAL A 40 -5.40 -15.85 6.13
C VAL A 40 -4.01 -16.50 6.30
N ILE A 41 -3.30 -16.19 7.38
CA ILE A 41 -1.90 -16.65 7.58
C ILE A 41 -1.85 -17.96 8.36
N GLU A 42 -2.79 -18.19 9.26
CA GLU A 42 -2.80 -19.33 10.20
C GLU A 42 -2.61 -20.72 9.57
N PRO A 43 -3.19 -21.04 8.38
CA PRO A 43 -3.05 -22.36 7.77
C PRO A 43 -1.62 -22.78 7.48
N VAL A 44 -0.74 -21.82 7.20
CA VAL A 44 0.67 -22.06 6.84
C VAL A 44 1.66 -21.69 7.96
N TYR A 45 1.15 -21.12 9.05
CA TYR A 45 2.00 -20.70 10.17
C TYR A 45 2.52 -21.92 10.95
N PRO A 46 3.83 -21.95 11.31
CA PRO A 46 4.41 -23.08 12.04
C PRO A 46 3.68 -23.34 13.36
N LYS A 47 3.31 -24.60 13.58
CA LYS A 47 2.73 -25.07 14.86
C LYS A 47 3.83 -25.44 15.84
N ALA A 48 3.51 -25.40 17.15
CA ALA A 48 4.42 -25.87 18.17
C ALA A 48 4.74 -27.36 17.97
N GLY A 49 6.01 -27.69 17.94
CA GLY A 49 6.55 -29.05 17.80
C GLY A 49 7.59 -29.33 18.89
N ASN A 50 8.52 -30.26 18.61
CA ASN A 50 9.58 -30.68 19.55
C ASN A 50 10.71 -29.63 19.70
N GLY A 51 10.74 -28.56 18.86
CA GLY A 51 11.75 -27.51 18.93
C GLY A 51 11.31 -26.27 19.69
N ARG A 52 12.03 -25.13 19.47
CA ARG A 52 11.65 -23.83 20.01
C ARG A 52 10.24 -23.46 19.56
N ARG A 53 9.36 -23.12 20.49
CA ARG A 53 8.00 -22.69 20.18
C ARG A 53 8.05 -21.42 19.30
N PRO A 54 7.26 -21.36 18.21
CA PRO A 54 7.15 -20.15 17.43
C PRO A 54 6.53 -19.03 18.26
N TYR A 55 6.88 -17.79 17.96
CA TYR A 55 6.19 -16.64 18.55
C TYR A 55 4.71 -16.65 18.14
N PRO A 56 3.81 -16.05 18.92
CA PRO A 56 2.40 -15.95 18.54
C PRO A 56 2.25 -15.28 17.18
N LEU A 57 1.37 -15.83 16.33
CA LEU A 57 1.14 -15.29 14.98
C LEU A 57 0.76 -13.81 15.02
N ASP A 58 -0.11 -13.40 15.94
CA ASP A 58 -0.51 -12.01 16.13
C ASP A 58 0.70 -11.09 16.39
N THR A 59 1.64 -11.52 17.24
CA THR A 59 2.89 -10.81 17.49
C THR A 59 3.71 -10.62 16.21
N MET A 60 3.90 -11.70 15.45
CA MET A 60 4.71 -11.64 14.22
C MET A 60 4.06 -10.80 13.13
N HIS A 61 2.74 -10.88 12.98
CA HIS A 61 2.00 -10.06 12.02
C HIS A 61 2.02 -8.58 12.38
N ARG A 62 1.88 -8.22 13.67
CA ARG A 62 2.03 -6.84 14.17
C ARG A 62 3.42 -6.28 13.91
N ILE A 63 4.46 -7.07 14.12
CA ILE A 63 5.84 -6.71 13.79
C ILE A 63 5.97 -6.44 12.28
N HIS A 64 5.40 -7.29 11.45
CA HIS A 64 5.42 -7.10 10.00
C HIS A 64 4.68 -5.83 9.56
N CYS A 65 3.53 -5.52 10.15
CA CYS A 65 2.84 -4.25 9.90
C CYS A 65 3.72 -3.03 10.26
N MET A 66 4.41 -3.09 11.40
CA MET A 66 5.34 -2.01 11.80
C MET A 66 6.52 -1.87 10.84
N GLN A 67 7.06 -2.98 10.31
CA GLN A 67 8.10 -2.92 9.28
C GLN A 67 7.64 -2.09 8.06
N GLN A 68 6.40 -2.28 7.63
CA GLN A 68 5.85 -1.54 6.49
C GLN A 68 5.59 -0.05 6.83
N TRP A 69 4.94 0.23 7.96
CA TRP A 69 4.61 1.62 8.37
C TRP A 69 5.83 2.50 8.61
N TYR A 70 6.93 1.90 9.11
CA TYR A 70 8.14 2.64 9.45
C TYR A 70 9.31 2.35 8.51
N ASN A 71 9.06 1.60 7.43
CA ASN A 71 10.06 1.21 6.44
C ASN A 71 11.32 0.59 7.07
N LEU A 72 11.15 -0.32 8.03
CA LEU A 72 12.23 -0.96 8.75
C LEU A 72 12.64 -2.29 8.09
N GLY A 73 13.93 -2.54 7.95
CA GLY A 73 14.46 -3.85 7.61
C GLY A 73 14.42 -4.81 8.80
N ASP A 74 14.71 -6.08 8.56
CA ASP A 74 14.59 -7.12 9.58
C ASP A 74 15.45 -6.82 10.82
N GLY A 75 16.72 -6.39 10.65
CA GLY A 75 17.58 -5.99 11.76
C GLY A 75 17.14 -4.69 12.43
N ALA A 76 16.82 -3.66 11.66
CA ALA A 76 16.32 -2.41 12.21
C ALA A 76 15.00 -2.56 12.98
N MET A 77 14.18 -3.56 12.63
CA MET A 77 12.97 -3.88 13.39
C MET A 77 13.30 -4.55 14.73
N GLU A 78 14.29 -5.45 14.77
CA GLU A 78 14.82 -6.02 16.02
C GLU A 78 15.29 -4.91 16.94
N ASP A 79 16.19 -4.01 16.44
CA ASP A 79 16.68 -2.86 17.21
C ASP A 79 15.54 -1.98 17.73
N ALA A 80 14.53 -1.70 16.89
CA ALA A 80 13.37 -0.90 17.28
C ALA A 80 12.51 -1.57 18.38
N LEU A 81 12.45 -2.90 18.43
CA LEU A 81 11.77 -3.62 19.52
C LEU A 81 12.56 -3.54 20.83
N TYR A 82 13.89 -3.41 20.80
CA TYR A 82 14.70 -3.15 22.00
C TYR A 82 14.54 -1.71 22.49
N GLU A 83 14.59 -0.75 21.60
CA GLU A 83 14.72 0.67 21.94
C GLU A 83 13.37 1.36 22.16
N ILE A 84 12.28 0.93 21.49
CA ILE A 84 11.01 1.64 21.43
C ILE A 84 9.90 0.85 22.12
N ALA A 85 9.68 1.14 23.41
CA ALA A 85 8.67 0.48 24.22
C ALA A 85 7.27 0.45 23.58
N SER A 86 6.85 1.54 22.91
CA SER A 86 5.54 1.59 22.23
C SER A 86 5.39 0.58 21.09
N MET A 87 6.47 0.27 20.36
CA MET A 87 6.45 -0.75 19.31
C MET A 87 6.39 -2.15 19.92
N ARG A 88 7.15 -2.36 20.99
CA ARG A 88 7.17 -3.62 21.72
C ARG A 88 5.81 -3.97 22.30
N LEU A 89 5.15 -3.01 22.96
CA LEU A 89 3.80 -3.18 23.49
C LEU A 89 2.75 -3.39 22.41
N PHE A 90 2.86 -2.68 21.28
CA PHE A 90 1.98 -2.91 20.13
C PHE A 90 2.12 -4.33 19.58
N ALA A 91 3.33 -4.90 19.58
CA ALA A 91 3.57 -6.29 19.19
C ALA A 91 3.06 -7.30 20.25
N LYS A 92 2.42 -6.86 21.32
CA LYS A 92 1.99 -7.67 22.47
C LYS A 92 3.14 -8.42 23.16
N LEU A 93 4.31 -7.79 23.17
CA LEU A 93 5.48 -8.26 23.90
C LEU A 93 5.65 -7.39 25.15
N SER A 94 5.63 -8.01 26.33
CA SER A 94 5.91 -7.29 27.57
C SER A 94 7.38 -6.86 27.63
N LEU A 95 7.68 -5.79 28.41
CA LEU A 95 9.02 -5.19 28.44
C LEU A 95 10.09 -6.10 29.04
N ASP A 96 9.70 -7.17 29.73
CA ASP A 96 10.58 -8.20 30.32
C ASP A 96 10.72 -9.47 29.48
N GLN A 97 9.91 -9.66 28.43
CA GLN A 97 9.95 -10.85 27.58
C GLN A 97 11.08 -10.76 26.53
N ALA A 98 11.56 -11.94 26.09
CA ALA A 98 12.44 -12.01 24.94
C ALA A 98 11.71 -11.58 23.66
N ILE A 99 12.40 -10.87 22.80
CA ILE A 99 11.87 -10.42 21.50
C ILE A 99 12.32 -11.35 20.37
N PRO A 100 11.59 -11.40 19.23
CA PRO A 100 12.04 -12.07 18.04
C PRO A 100 13.32 -11.43 17.47
N ASP A 101 14.32 -12.24 17.17
CA ASP A 101 15.53 -11.81 16.49
C ASP A 101 15.27 -11.52 14.99
N ARG A 102 16.23 -10.85 14.34
CA ARG A 102 16.16 -10.51 12.92
C ARG A 102 15.90 -11.72 12.02
N THR A 103 16.41 -12.90 12.39
CA THR A 103 16.24 -14.12 11.59
C THR A 103 14.81 -14.64 11.69
N THR A 104 14.22 -14.59 12.86
CA THR A 104 12.82 -14.94 13.09
C THR A 104 11.89 -13.98 12.33
N ILE A 105 12.17 -12.68 12.35
CA ILE A 105 11.42 -11.64 11.62
C ILE A 105 11.56 -11.88 10.10
N MET A 106 12.76 -12.13 9.62
CA MET A 106 13.04 -12.46 8.22
C MET A 106 12.30 -13.73 7.76
N ASN A 107 12.31 -14.79 8.56
CA ASN A 107 11.64 -16.04 8.23
C ASN A 107 10.12 -15.86 8.13
N PHE A 108 9.52 -15.04 8.99
CA PHE A 108 8.09 -14.70 8.88
C PHE A 108 7.79 -13.97 7.56
N ARG A 109 8.61 -13.00 7.18
CA ARG A 109 8.48 -12.33 5.89
C ARG A 109 8.61 -13.30 4.72
N HIS A 110 9.59 -14.22 4.76
CA HIS A 110 9.76 -15.24 3.73
C HIS A 110 8.56 -16.20 3.65
N LEU A 111 7.93 -16.53 4.78
CA LEU A 111 6.69 -17.30 4.81
C LEU A 111 5.58 -16.58 4.02
N LEU A 112 5.38 -15.28 4.27
CA LEU A 112 4.40 -14.47 3.55
C LEU A 112 4.71 -14.41 2.04
N GLU A 113 5.99 -14.25 1.67
CA GLU A 113 6.46 -14.21 0.29
C GLU A 113 6.26 -15.57 -0.42
N GLN A 114 6.59 -16.67 0.25
CA GLN A 114 6.50 -18.02 -0.30
C GLN A 114 5.07 -18.41 -0.66
N HIS A 115 4.13 -18.06 0.17
CA HIS A 115 2.72 -18.38 0.01
C HIS A 115 1.88 -17.23 -0.60
N GLN A 116 2.52 -16.13 -1.03
CA GLN A 116 1.88 -14.93 -1.58
C GLN A 116 0.73 -14.40 -0.68
N LEU A 117 0.92 -14.49 0.63
CA LEU A 117 -0.12 -14.15 1.60
C LEU A 117 -0.48 -12.66 1.62
N ALA A 118 0.45 -11.78 1.24
CA ALA A 118 0.16 -10.35 1.20
C ALA A 118 -0.88 -10.00 0.12
N ARG A 119 -0.90 -10.73 -1.02
CA ARG A 119 -1.99 -10.60 -2.02
C ARG A 119 -3.32 -11.06 -1.43
N GLN A 120 -3.35 -12.21 -0.77
CA GLN A 120 -4.55 -12.71 -0.12
C GLN A 120 -5.06 -11.77 0.99
N LEU A 121 -4.14 -11.15 1.76
CA LEU A 121 -4.47 -10.12 2.74
C LEU A 121 -5.05 -8.86 2.08
N PHE A 122 -4.48 -8.45 0.94
CA PHE A 122 -4.99 -7.31 0.18
C PHE A 122 -6.42 -7.56 -0.30
N ASP A 123 -6.68 -8.72 -0.88
CA ASP A 123 -8.00 -9.11 -1.37
C ASP A 123 -9.02 -9.23 -0.24
N ALA A 124 -8.64 -9.88 0.87
CA ALA A 124 -9.52 -10.06 2.04
C ALA A 124 -9.89 -8.72 2.70
N VAL A 125 -8.93 -7.80 2.85
CA VAL A 125 -9.18 -6.45 3.39
C VAL A 125 -10.05 -5.64 2.43
N ASN A 126 -9.81 -5.71 1.13
CA ASN A 126 -10.62 -5.01 0.14
C ASN A 126 -12.06 -5.53 0.09
N LEU A 127 -12.25 -6.85 0.24
CA LEU A 127 -13.59 -7.43 0.37
C LEU A 127 -14.28 -6.91 1.63
N TRP A 128 -13.61 -6.95 2.78
CA TRP A 128 -14.14 -6.43 4.05
C TRP A 128 -14.51 -4.95 3.97
N LEU A 129 -13.69 -4.11 3.31
CA LEU A 129 -13.99 -2.68 3.08
C LEU A 129 -15.17 -2.47 2.13
N SER A 130 -15.32 -3.34 1.14
CA SER A 130 -16.46 -3.35 0.22
C SER A 130 -17.76 -3.73 0.93
N ASP A 131 -17.74 -4.78 1.75
CA ASP A 131 -18.90 -5.25 2.53
C ASP A 131 -19.33 -4.20 3.58
N ALA A 132 -18.40 -3.44 4.11
CA ALA A 132 -18.66 -2.30 4.99
C ALA A 132 -19.19 -1.06 4.25
N GLY A 133 -19.32 -1.08 2.92
CA GLY A 133 -19.78 0.04 2.09
C GLY A 133 -18.79 1.22 2.02
N ILE A 134 -17.52 1.00 2.39
CA ILE A 134 -16.49 2.06 2.36
C ILE A 134 -15.86 2.15 0.96
N MET A 135 -15.67 1.01 0.29
CA MET A 135 -15.18 0.93 -1.10
C MET A 135 -16.37 0.74 -2.04
N MET A 136 -16.65 1.72 -2.89
CA MET A 136 -17.90 1.77 -3.67
C MET A 136 -17.81 1.15 -5.06
N LYS A 137 -16.64 1.09 -5.65
CA LYS A 137 -16.36 0.43 -6.96
C LYS A 137 -17.14 0.95 -8.19
N GLN A 138 -17.81 2.10 -8.11
CA GLN A 138 -18.55 2.68 -9.25
C GLN A 138 -17.64 3.35 -10.27
N GLY A 139 -16.50 3.90 -9.82
CA GLY A 139 -15.53 4.56 -10.69
C GLY A 139 -14.11 4.16 -10.31
N THR A 140 -13.31 3.78 -11.29
CA THR A 140 -11.91 3.40 -11.11
C THR A 140 -10.98 4.46 -11.67
N LEU A 141 -10.02 4.88 -10.87
CA LEU A 141 -8.87 5.71 -11.29
C LEU A 141 -7.70 4.76 -11.56
N VAL A 142 -7.10 4.81 -12.73
CA VAL A 142 -5.93 3.99 -13.08
C VAL A 142 -4.68 4.85 -13.21
N ASP A 143 -3.59 4.41 -12.59
CA ASP A 143 -2.28 5.07 -12.72
C ASP A 143 -1.14 4.10 -12.39
N ALA A 144 0.08 4.50 -12.74
CA ALA A 144 1.29 3.74 -12.47
C ALA A 144 2.40 4.63 -11.89
N THR A 145 3.13 4.06 -10.95
CA THR A 145 4.30 4.74 -10.40
C THR A 145 5.56 3.91 -10.55
N ILE A 146 6.66 4.59 -10.87
CA ILE A 146 7.98 3.98 -10.90
C ILE A 146 8.50 3.85 -9.47
N ILE A 147 9.05 2.68 -9.16
CA ILE A 147 9.76 2.36 -7.93
C ILE A 147 11.18 1.99 -8.31
N GLU A 148 12.12 2.82 -7.90
CA GLU A 148 13.53 2.61 -8.21
C GLU A 148 14.07 1.37 -7.50
N ALA A 149 14.94 0.64 -8.19
CA ALA A 149 15.72 -0.46 -7.63
C ALA A 149 17.21 -0.08 -7.54
N PRO A 150 18.00 -0.77 -6.70
CA PRO A 150 19.44 -0.61 -6.68
C PRO A 150 20.04 -0.91 -8.06
N ASN A 151 20.74 0.05 -8.63
CA ASN A 151 21.35 -0.05 -9.96
C ASN A 151 22.84 -0.41 -9.94
N SER A 152 23.40 -0.63 -8.75
CA SER A 152 24.83 -0.95 -8.57
C SER A 152 25.12 -2.37 -9.05
N THR A 153 26.23 -2.51 -9.79
CA THR A 153 26.82 -3.80 -10.19
C THR A 153 27.91 -4.28 -9.20
N LYS A 154 28.17 -3.50 -8.12
CA LYS A 154 29.16 -3.86 -7.10
C LYS A 154 28.66 -4.94 -6.14
N ASN A 155 28.34 -6.11 -6.68
CA ASN A 155 27.92 -7.30 -5.94
C ASN A 155 28.73 -8.51 -6.42
N LYS A 156 28.63 -9.65 -5.71
CA LYS A 156 29.41 -10.87 -6.05
C LYS A 156 29.22 -11.36 -7.50
N ARG A 157 28.09 -11.05 -8.14
CA ARG A 157 27.79 -11.48 -9.52
C ARG A 157 28.14 -10.41 -10.57
N GLY A 158 28.42 -9.18 -10.17
CA GLY A 158 28.66 -8.05 -11.10
C GLY A 158 27.43 -7.63 -11.92
N GLU A 159 26.23 -8.08 -11.56
CA GLU A 159 25.01 -7.94 -12.34
C GLU A 159 23.94 -7.14 -11.58
N ARG A 160 23.08 -6.47 -12.33
CA ARG A 160 21.83 -5.89 -11.82
C ARG A 160 20.79 -6.97 -11.67
N ASP A 161 19.66 -6.60 -11.03
CA ASP A 161 18.48 -7.47 -10.98
C ASP A 161 17.89 -7.64 -12.38
N GLY A 162 17.85 -8.88 -12.89
CA GLY A 162 17.39 -9.18 -14.25
C GLY A 162 15.90 -9.01 -14.48
N GLU A 163 15.09 -8.95 -13.42
CA GLU A 163 13.65 -8.70 -13.48
C GLU A 163 13.30 -7.21 -13.44
N MET A 164 14.31 -6.34 -13.19
CA MET A 164 14.17 -4.88 -13.16
C MET A 164 14.71 -4.28 -14.46
N HIS A 165 13.99 -3.29 -15.01
CA HIS A 165 14.36 -2.67 -16.27
C HIS A 165 14.46 -1.15 -16.18
N GLN A 166 15.04 -0.54 -17.23
CA GLN A 166 15.13 0.90 -17.34
C GLN A 166 13.88 1.47 -18.02
N THR A 167 13.45 2.62 -17.54
CA THR A 167 12.41 3.44 -18.17
C THR A 167 12.78 4.91 -18.12
N LYS A 168 12.26 5.70 -19.05
CA LYS A 168 12.48 7.14 -19.10
C LYS A 168 11.21 7.88 -18.72
N LYS A 169 11.27 8.79 -17.74
CA LYS A 169 10.18 9.71 -17.41
C LYS A 169 10.70 11.15 -17.52
N GLY A 170 10.16 11.88 -18.49
CA GLY A 170 10.72 13.19 -18.87
C GLY A 170 12.14 13.04 -19.42
N ASN A 171 13.10 13.74 -18.84
CA ASN A 171 14.53 13.66 -19.23
C ASN A 171 15.36 12.75 -18.32
N GLN A 172 14.74 12.07 -17.35
CA GLN A 172 15.45 11.24 -16.38
C GLN A 172 15.21 9.76 -16.64
N TRP A 173 16.29 8.97 -16.53
CA TRP A 173 16.25 7.51 -16.58
C TRP A 173 16.11 6.93 -15.17
N TYR A 174 15.26 5.91 -15.03
CA TYR A 174 15.01 5.16 -13.82
C TYR A 174 15.27 3.68 -14.09
N PHE A 175 15.86 2.97 -13.13
CA PHE A 175 16.00 1.53 -13.17
C PHE A 175 15.18 0.95 -12.02
N GLY A 176 14.27 0.00 -12.33
CA GLY A 176 13.41 -0.60 -11.31
C GLY A 176 12.19 -1.29 -11.87
N MET A 177 11.09 -1.11 -11.17
CA MET A 177 9.78 -1.69 -11.45
C MET A 177 8.70 -0.61 -11.48
N LYS A 178 7.50 -0.98 -11.93
CA LYS A 178 6.27 -0.18 -11.81
C LYS A 178 5.27 -0.88 -10.91
N ALA A 179 4.54 -0.08 -10.15
CA ALA A 179 3.31 -0.46 -9.50
C ALA A 179 2.16 0.24 -10.22
N HIS A 180 1.28 -0.54 -10.84
CA HIS A 180 0.05 -0.08 -11.47
C HIS A 180 -1.09 -0.32 -10.49
N ILE A 181 -1.96 0.65 -10.30
CA ILE A 181 -3.07 0.57 -9.35
C ILE A 181 -4.39 0.98 -9.96
N GLY A 182 -5.44 0.27 -9.57
CA GLY A 182 -6.83 0.68 -9.70
C GLY A 182 -7.34 1.20 -8.35
N VAL A 183 -7.87 2.40 -8.33
CA VAL A 183 -8.29 3.12 -7.12
C VAL A 183 -9.75 3.52 -7.23
N ASP A 184 -10.54 3.27 -6.19
CA ASP A 184 -11.92 3.73 -6.13
C ASP A 184 -11.99 5.26 -6.10
N ALA A 185 -12.68 5.85 -7.07
CA ALA A 185 -12.75 7.29 -7.29
C ALA A 185 -13.41 8.07 -6.13
N LYS A 186 -14.18 7.40 -5.27
CA LYS A 186 -14.89 8.01 -4.14
C LYS A 186 -14.07 7.97 -2.86
N SER A 187 -13.57 6.79 -2.50
CA SER A 187 -12.87 6.55 -1.22
C SER A 187 -11.37 6.79 -1.28
N ASP A 188 -10.77 6.84 -2.49
CA ASP A 188 -9.34 6.86 -2.75
C ASP A 188 -8.63 5.56 -2.26
N LEU A 189 -9.37 4.44 -2.17
CA LEU A 189 -8.84 3.14 -1.76
C LEU A 189 -8.39 2.33 -2.97
N THR A 190 -7.24 1.68 -2.87
CA THR A 190 -6.68 0.83 -3.91
C THR A 190 -7.38 -0.52 -3.90
N HIS A 191 -8.07 -0.86 -5.00
CA HIS A 191 -8.74 -2.17 -5.14
C HIS A 191 -7.97 -3.15 -6.01
N SER A 192 -7.11 -2.68 -6.91
CA SER A 192 -6.31 -3.51 -7.81
C SER A 192 -4.85 -3.08 -7.79
N LEU A 193 -3.95 -4.03 -7.92
CA LEU A 193 -2.50 -3.80 -7.93
C LEU A 193 -1.85 -4.75 -8.90
N GLU A 194 -1.02 -4.24 -9.82
CA GLU A 194 -0.14 -5.04 -10.66
C GLU A 194 1.29 -4.52 -10.58
N THR A 195 2.24 -5.45 -10.55
CA THR A 195 3.67 -5.14 -10.45
C THR A 195 4.39 -5.66 -11.69
N THR A 196 5.06 -4.76 -12.41
CA THR A 196 5.79 -5.10 -13.64
C THR A 196 7.20 -4.53 -13.63
N ALA A 197 8.04 -4.97 -14.55
CA ALA A 197 9.29 -4.29 -14.85
C ALA A 197 9.02 -2.85 -15.34
N ALA A 198 9.94 -1.92 -15.09
CA ALA A 198 9.69 -0.50 -15.36
C ALA A 198 9.53 -0.16 -16.87
N ASN A 199 9.97 -1.01 -17.78
CA ASN A 199 9.81 -0.83 -19.23
C ASN A 199 8.45 -1.25 -19.76
N GLU A 200 7.62 -1.95 -18.96
CA GLU A 200 6.26 -2.32 -19.35
C GLU A 200 5.40 -1.08 -19.58
N HIS A 201 4.57 -1.10 -20.62
CA HIS A 201 3.71 0.04 -20.94
C HIS A 201 2.45 0.03 -20.05
N ASP A 202 2.07 1.19 -19.51
CA ASP A 202 0.96 1.29 -18.54
C ASP A 202 -0.38 0.83 -19.13
N LEU A 203 -0.62 1.10 -20.42
CA LEU A 203 -1.81 0.65 -21.15
C LEU A 203 -2.01 -0.88 -21.14
N ASN A 204 -0.91 -1.66 -21.14
CA ASN A 204 -1.03 -3.13 -21.14
C ASN A 204 -1.58 -3.71 -19.83
N GLN A 205 -1.57 -2.92 -18.77
CA GLN A 205 -2.01 -3.35 -17.46
C GLN A 205 -3.43 -2.90 -17.11
N VAL A 206 -4.05 -2.04 -17.93
CA VAL A 206 -5.37 -1.47 -17.63
C VAL A 206 -6.42 -2.54 -17.36
N GLY A 207 -6.50 -3.58 -18.19
CA GLY A 207 -7.46 -4.68 -18.02
C GLY A 207 -7.32 -5.40 -16.67
N ASN A 208 -6.09 -5.53 -16.17
CA ASN A 208 -5.80 -6.17 -14.88
C ASN A 208 -6.16 -5.26 -13.68
N LEU A 209 -6.39 -3.97 -13.91
CA LEU A 209 -6.74 -3.00 -12.87
C LEU A 209 -8.24 -2.78 -12.73
N LEU A 210 -9.03 -3.26 -13.68
CA LEU A 210 -10.48 -3.14 -13.66
C LEU A 210 -11.11 -4.36 -13.00
N HIS A 211 -12.24 -4.16 -12.32
CA HIS A 211 -13.00 -5.22 -11.64
C HIS A 211 -14.30 -5.61 -12.40
N GLY A 212 -14.56 -4.97 -13.55
CA GLY A 212 -15.69 -5.32 -14.45
C GLY A 212 -17.07 -4.80 -14.02
N LYS A 213 -17.14 -3.90 -13.04
CA LYS A 213 -18.38 -3.27 -12.55
C LYS A 213 -18.28 -1.74 -12.54
N GLU A 214 -17.31 -1.22 -13.25
CA GLU A 214 -17.10 0.22 -13.36
C GLU A 214 -18.19 0.85 -14.24
N GLU A 215 -18.75 1.96 -13.76
CA GLU A 215 -19.53 2.89 -14.58
C GLU A 215 -18.59 3.91 -15.27
N PHE A 216 -17.49 4.26 -14.61
CA PHE A 216 -16.50 5.23 -15.10
C PHE A 216 -15.07 4.74 -14.88
N VAL A 217 -14.22 4.94 -15.89
CA VAL A 217 -12.76 4.74 -15.79
C VAL A 217 -12.05 6.05 -16.05
N PHE A 218 -11.34 6.55 -15.05
CA PHE A 218 -10.57 7.79 -15.12
C PHE A 218 -9.09 7.50 -15.31
N ALA A 219 -8.47 8.15 -16.28
CA ALA A 219 -7.06 7.97 -16.56
C ALA A 219 -6.39 9.27 -17.03
N ASP A 220 -5.08 9.33 -16.95
CA ASP A 220 -4.29 10.44 -17.47
C ASP A 220 -4.13 10.36 -19.00
N ALA A 221 -3.47 11.36 -19.58
CA ALA A 221 -3.24 11.44 -21.02
C ALA A 221 -2.34 10.32 -21.59
N GLY A 222 -1.63 9.59 -20.75
CA GLY A 222 -0.82 8.44 -21.11
C GLY A 222 -1.65 7.23 -21.52
N TYR A 223 -2.89 7.17 -21.08
CA TYR A 223 -3.85 6.09 -21.34
C TYR A 223 -4.76 6.34 -22.55
N GLN A 224 -4.51 7.39 -23.34
CA GLN A 224 -5.30 7.65 -24.56
C GLN A 224 -5.21 6.49 -25.54
N GLY A 225 -6.37 5.99 -25.97
CA GLY A 225 -6.52 4.83 -26.84
C GLY A 225 -6.82 3.54 -26.09
N ALA A 226 -6.92 3.56 -24.75
CA ALA A 226 -7.32 2.41 -23.98
C ALA A 226 -8.71 1.91 -24.40
N GLU A 227 -9.63 2.83 -24.65
CA GLU A 227 -11.00 2.57 -25.06
C GLU A 227 -11.15 1.84 -26.40
N ASN A 228 -10.08 1.82 -27.21
CA ASN A 228 -10.09 1.20 -28.55
C ASN A 228 -9.32 -0.13 -28.59
N ARG A 229 -8.88 -0.65 -27.45
CA ARG A 229 -8.12 -1.90 -27.41
C ARG A 229 -9.07 -3.10 -27.40
N GLU A 230 -8.71 -4.14 -28.16
CA GLU A 230 -9.50 -5.38 -28.24
C GLU A 230 -9.66 -6.05 -26.87
N GLU A 231 -8.61 -6.00 -26.02
CA GLU A 231 -8.61 -6.57 -24.68
C GLU A 231 -9.58 -5.88 -23.71
N LEU A 232 -10.06 -4.69 -24.07
CA LEU A 232 -10.97 -3.87 -23.25
C LEU A 232 -12.34 -3.68 -23.92
N SER A 233 -12.62 -4.40 -25.00
CA SER A 233 -13.91 -4.34 -25.74
C SER A 233 -15.12 -4.69 -24.88
N ASP A 234 -14.93 -5.58 -23.89
CA ASP A 234 -16.00 -6.06 -23.02
C ASP A 234 -16.21 -5.14 -21.78
N VAL A 235 -15.46 -4.04 -21.67
CA VAL A 235 -15.60 -3.09 -20.57
C VAL A 235 -16.68 -2.07 -20.90
N GLU A 236 -17.86 -2.24 -20.32
CA GLU A 236 -19.03 -1.34 -20.49
C GLU A 236 -18.95 -0.09 -19.60
N ALA A 237 -17.80 0.59 -19.56
CA ALA A 237 -17.58 1.78 -18.74
C ALA A 237 -17.38 3.03 -19.58
N GLU A 238 -17.80 4.19 -19.07
CA GLU A 238 -17.49 5.48 -19.67
C GLU A 238 -16.01 5.87 -19.39
N TRP A 239 -15.23 6.03 -20.45
CA TRP A 239 -13.81 6.40 -20.35
C TRP A 239 -13.63 7.91 -20.23
N VAL A 240 -13.10 8.36 -19.11
CA VAL A 240 -12.83 9.77 -18.80
C VAL A 240 -11.32 10.00 -18.81
N ILE A 241 -10.74 9.98 -20.00
CA ILE A 241 -9.30 10.16 -20.19
C ILE A 241 -8.97 11.63 -20.36
N ALA A 242 -7.94 12.11 -19.66
CA ALA A 242 -7.47 13.49 -19.76
C ALA A 242 -6.83 13.76 -21.12
N MET A 243 -6.97 15.00 -21.59
CA MET A 243 -6.38 15.44 -22.85
C MET A 243 -4.87 15.67 -22.71
N ARG A 244 -4.12 15.35 -23.76
CA ARG A 244 -2.66 15.63 -23.81
C ARG A 244 -2.37 17.12 -23.63
N PRO A 245 -1.31 17.48 -22.87
CA PRO A 245 -0.99 18.90 -22.58
C PRO A 245 -0.86 19.78 -23.81
N GLY A 246 -0.36 19.25 -24.95
CA GLY A 246 -0.26 19.97 -26.21
C GLY A 246 -1.63 20.39 -26.75
N LYS A 247 -2.60 19.47 -26.82
CA LYS A 247 -3.97 19.77 -27.27
C LYS A 247 -4.67 20.75 -26.31
N LEU A 248 -4.47 20.59 -25.02
CA LEU A 248 -5.03 21.52 -24.01
C LEU A 248 -4.46 22.94 -24.17
N LYS A 249 -3.17 23.07 -24.50
CA LYS A 249 -2.53 24.38 -24.79
C LYS A 249 -3.14 25.06 -26.01
N GLU A 250 -3.46 24.29 -27.06
CA GLU A 250 -4.15 24.80 -28.26
C GLU A 250 -5.58 25.30 -27.92
N LEU A 251 -6.35 24.52 -27.17
CA LEU A 251 -7.69 24.92 -26.72
C LEU A 251 -7.69 26.23 -25.95
N LYS A 252 -6.68 26.46 -25.10
CA LYS A 252 -6.54 27.69 -24.29
C LYS A 252 -6.34 28.96 -25.11
N LYS A 253 -5.95 28.86 -26.39
CA LYS A 253 -5.78 30.03 -27.27
C LYS A 253 -7.11 30.71 -27.63
N GLN A 254 -8.24 30.03 -27.52
CA GLN A 254 -9.54 30.54 -27.95
C GLN A 254 -10.54 30.62 -26.78
N ARG A 255 -11.13 31.82 -26.55
CA ARG A 255 -12.10 32.07 -25.48
C ARG A 255 -13.36 31.20 -25.55
N LYS A 256 -13.81 30.81 -26.77
CA LYS A 256 -14.98 29.92 -26.97
C LYS A 256 -14.83 28.55 -26.32
N ASN A 257 -13.61 28.09 -26.05
CA ASN A 257 -13.31 26.77 -25.46
C ASN A 257 -13.36 26.74 -23.93
N LYS A 258 -13.85 27.80 -23.27
CA LYS A 258 -13.85 27.91 -21.81
C LYS A 258 -14.54 26.74 -21.10
N ALA A 259 -15.68 26.28 -21.59
CA ALA A 259 -16.39 25.12 -21.05
C ALA A 259 -15.55 23.84 -21.13
N MET A 260 -14.98 23.59 -22.31
CA MET A 260 -14.11 22.43 -22.56
C MET A 260 -12.87 22.41 -21.67
N ILE A 261 -12.25 23.57 -21.45
CA ILE A 261 -11.11 23.74 -20.54
C ILE A 261 -11.52 23.44 -19.10
N THR A 262 -12.74 23.83 -18.70
CA THR A 262 -13.27 23.54 -17.36
C THR A 262 -13.48 22.03 -17.18
N VAL A 263 -14.04 21.34 -18.16
CA VAL A 263 -14.19 19.88 -18.14
C VAL A 263 -12.84 19.17 -18.00
N GLU A 264 -11.84 19.58 -18.79
CA GLU A 264 -10.49 19.00 -18.69
C GLU A 264 -9.82 19.25 -17.32
N ARG A 265 -10.09 20.40 -16.69
CA ARG A 265 -9.63 20.67 -15.32
C ARG A 265 -10.32 19.74 -14.31
N LEU A 266 -11.61 19.48 -14.47
CA LEU A 266 -12.35 18.54 -13.62
C LEU A 266 -11.81 17.13 -13.77
N LYS A 267 -11.59 16.64 -15.00
CA LYS A 267 -10.97 15.33 -15.25
C LYS A 267 -9.61 15.22 -14.54
N SER A 268 -8.74 16.23 -14.69
CA SER A 268 -7.43 16.25 -14.03
C SER A 268 -7.54 16.30 -12.50
N SER A 269 -8.52 17.01 -11.95
CA SER A 269 -8.77 17.10 -10.51
C SER A 269 -9.26 15.78 -9.93
N ILE A 270 -10.12 15.04 -10.65
CA ILE A 270 -10.59 13.73 -10.25
C ILE A 270 -9.41 12.74 -10.30
N HIS A 271 -8.68 12.71 -11.42
CA HIS A 271 -7.53 11.81 -11.57
C HIS A 271 -6.42 12.06 -10.52
N ALA A 272 -6.24 13.32 -10.08
CA ALA A 272 -5.23 13.63 -9.06
C ALA A 272 -5.41 12.86 -7.73
N LYS A 273 -6.59 12.31 -7.47
CA LYS A 273 -6.85 11.47 -6.28
C LYS A 273 -6.06 10.16 -6.29
N VAL A 274 -5.73 9.63 -7.46
CA VAL A 274 -4.91 8.39 -7.59
C VAL A 274 -3.52 8.54 -6.97
N GLU A 275 -3.04 9.77 -6.83
CA GLU A 275 -1.78 10.06 -6.15
C GLU A 275 -1.84 9.84 -4.62
N HIS A 276 -3.04 9.78 -4.02
CA HIS A 276 -3.18 9.63 -2.56
C HIS A 276 -2.58 8.31 -2.05
N PRO A 277 -2.92 7.12 -2.58
CA PRO A 277 -2.28 5.87 -2.18
C PRO A 277 -0.75 5.91 -2.36
N PHE A 278 -0.26 6.41 -3.48
CA PHE A 278 1.17 6.55 -3.71
C PHE A 278 1.85 7.48 -2.71
N ARG A 279 1.18 8.58 -2.35
CA ARG A 279 1.68 9.51 -1.32
C ARG A 279 1.75 8.83 0.05
N ILE A 280 0.77 8.00 0.40
CA ILE A 280 0.78 7.26 1.67
C ILE A 280 2.00 6.35 1.72
N ILE A 281 2.20 5.46 0.75
CA ILE A 281 3.32 4.52 0.77
C ILE A 281 4.68 5.23 0.67
N LYS A 282 4.82 6.26 -0.17
CA LYS A 282 6.11 6.93 -0.39
C LYS A 282 6.46 7.96 0.68
N ARG A 283 5.48 8.70 1.22
CA ARG A 283 5.74 9.81 2.15
C ARG A 283 5.40 9.48 3.59
N GLN A 284 4.29 8.77 3.85
CA GLN A 284 3.90 8.42 5.21
C GLN A 284 4.66 7.19 5.70
N PHE A 285 4.77 6.15 4.85
CA PHE A 285 5.48 4.91 5.19
C PHE A 285 6.97 4.93 4.80
N GLY A 286 7.40 5.90 3.96
CA GLY A 286 8.81 6.07 3.59
C GLY A 286 9.32 5.07 2.53
N PHE A 287 8.44 4.34 1.84
CA PHE A 287 8.83 3.38 0.82
C PHE A 287 9.10 4.09 -0.52
N VAL A 288 10.35 4.47 -0.77
CA VAL A 288 10.76 5.20 -1.98
C VAL A 288 11.57 4.36 -2.95
N LYS A 289 12.11 3.23 -2.51
CA LYS A 289 13.01 2.38 -3.32
C LYS A 289 12.80 0.91 -2.98
N ALA A 290 12.85 0.05 -4.02
CA ALA A 290 12.80 -1.40 -3.86
C ALA A 290 13.97 -1.90 -2.98
N ARG A 291 13.65 -2.77 -2.04
CA ARG A 291 14.62 -3.32 -1.09
C ARG A 291 15.04 -4.75 -1.47
N PHE A 292 14.14 -5.50 -2.05
CA PHE A 292 14.35 -6.91 -2.36
C PHE A 292 14.71 -7.11 -3.84
N LYS A 293 15.36 -8.24 -4.15
CA LYS A 293 15.60 -8.68 -5.53
C LYS A 293 14.40 -9.47 -6.04
N GLY A 294 14.10 -9.29 -7.33
CA GLY A 294 13.01 -9.94 -8.05
C GLY A 294 11.65 -9.29 -7.86
N LEU A 295 10.79 -9.41 -8.86
CA LEU A 295 9.44 -8.83 -8.85
C LEU A 295 8.56 -9.46 -7.77
N ARG A 296 8.59 -10.78 -7.62
CA ARG A 296 7.73 -11.52 -6.68
C ARG A 296 7.82 -11.02 -5.24
N LYS A 297 9.03 -10.76 -4.73
CA LYS A 297 9.22 -10.28 -3.34
C LYS A 297 8.75 -8.84 -3.17
N ASN A 298 9.02 -8.01 -4.16
CA ASN A 298 8.58 -6.62 -4.16
C ASN A 298 7.08 -6.50 -4.36
N ASP A 299 6.46 -7.37 -5.16
CA ASP A 299 5.02 -7.48 -5.31
C ASP A 299 4.34 -7.81 -3.98
N ASN A 300 4.82 -8.84 -3.28
CA ASN A 300 4.31 -9.18 -1.95
C ASN A 300 4.46 -8.00 -0.95
N GLN A 301 5.58 -7.27 -1.01
CA GLN A 301 5.76 -6.05 -0.21
C GLN A 301 4.77 -4.95 -0.58
N LEU A 302 4.57 -4.70 -1.88
CA LEU A 302 3.61 -3.70 -2.37
C LEU A 302 2.18 -4.04 -1.99
N ALA A 303 1.76 -5.29 -2.13
CA ALA A 303 0.45 -5.74 -1.71
C ALA A 303 0.21 -5.44 -0.22
N MET A 304 1.17 -5.74 0.66
CA MET A 304 1.07 -5.41 2.07
C MET A 304 1.06 -3.89 2.31
N LEU A 305 1.89 -3.13 1.61
CA LEU A 305 1.91 -1.66 1.72
C LEU A 305 0.57 -1.05 1.33
N PHE A 306 -0.05 -1.49 0.23
CA PHE A 306 -1.35 -0.97 -0.21
C PHE A 306 -2.49 -1.43 0.70
N THR A 307 -2.45 -2.65 1.25
CA THR A 307 -3.37 -3.09 2.30
C THR A 307 -3.35 -2.14 3.48
N LEU A 308 -2.16 -1.84 4.00
CA LEU A 308 -1.99 -0.94 5.13
C LEU A 308 -2.27 0.53 4.77
N ALA A 309 -2.04 0.93 3.52
CA ALA A 309 -2.39 2.26 3.02
C ALA A 309 -3.91 2.46 2.96
N ASN A 310 -4.66 1.44 2.54
CA ASN A 310 -6.12 1.47 2.56
C ASN A 310 -6.65 1.66 4.00
N LEU A 311 -6.16 0.86 4.95
CA LEU A 311 -6.54 0.98 6.36
C LEU A 311 -6.13 2.34 6.96
N PHE A 312 -4.95 2.85 6.61
CA PHE A 312 -4.52 4.19 7.01
C PHE A 312 -5.42 5.29 6.42
N ARG A 313 -5.88 5.13 5.17
CA ARG A 313 -6.83 6.06 4.54
C ARG A 313 -8.18 6.05 5.27
N VAL A 314 -8.66 4.89 5.67
CA VAL A 314 -9.87 4.75 6.49
C VAL A 314 -9.72 5.48 7.85
N ASP A 315 -8.57 5.35 8.56
CA ASP A 315 -8.28 6.14 9.77
C ASP A 315 -8.38 7.65 9.51
N GLN A 316 -7.88 8.11 8.35
CA GLN A 316 -7.99 9.52 7.99
C GLN A 316 -9.45 9.95 7.78
N MET A 317 -10.26 9.11 7.12
CA MET A 317 -11.68 9.40 6.88
C MET A 317 -12.47 9.48 8.19
N ILE A 318 -12.25 8.52 9.11
CA ILE A 318 -12.88 8.52 10.44
C ILE A 318 -12.53 9.81 11.20
N ARG A 319 -11.26 10.18 11.27
CA ARG A 319 -10.82 11.40 11.96
C ARG A 319 -11.37 12.70 11.33
N ALA A 320 -11.49 12.72 10.02
CA ALA A 320 -12.11 13.86 9.34
C ALA A 320 -13.59 13.98 9.71
N TRP A 321 -14.29 12.87 9.80
CA TRP A 321 -15.70 12.82 10.20
C TRP A 321 -15.91 13.28 11.65
N ASP A 322 -15.13 12.74 12.59
CA ASP A 322 -15.17 13.13 13.99
C ASP A 322 -14.94 14.64 14.18
N SER A 323 -13.97 15.20 13.44
CA SER A 323 -13.67 16.64 13.52
C SER A 323 -14.77 17.51 12.92
N CYS A 324 -15.51 17.05 11.92
CA CYS A 324 -16.69 17.74 11.39
C CYS A 324 -17.87 17.69 12.38
N ALA A 325 -18.11 16.51 12.99
CA ALA A 325 -19.18 16.33 13.97
C ALA A 325 -18.96 17.19 15.24
N GLN A 326 -17.70 17.41 15.65
CA GLN A 326 -17.37 18.30 16.79
C GLN A 326 -17.55 19.79 16.49
N LYS A 327 -17.41 20.21 15.23
CA LYS A 327 -17.62 21.62 14.82
C LYS A 327 -19.08 21.98 14.61
N SER A 328 -19.95 21.00 14.49
CA SER A 328 -21.38 21.13 14.28
C SER A 328 -22.19 21.14 15.60
N ARG A 329 -21.51 20.94 16.73
CA ARG A 329 -22.02 21.07 18.09
C ARG A 329 -21.54 22.34 18.74
#